data_74ee0a2a4ee131ceb7efa7ae071b91b6
#
_entry.id   74ee0a2a4ee131ceb7efa7ae071b91b6
#
_cell.length_a   1.000
_cell.length_b   1.000
_cell.length_c   1.000
_cell.angle_alpha   90.00
_cell.angle_beta   90.00
_cell.angle_gamma   90.00
#
_symmetry.space_group_name_H-M   'P 1'
#
loop_
_entity.id
_entity.type
_entity.pdbx_description
1 polymer ?
#
loop_
_entity_poly.entity_id
_entity_poly.type
_entity_poly.pdbx_seq_one_letter_code
_entity_poly.pdbx_strand_id
1 'polypeptide(L)'
;MKYLTDEKLLIVGAGGMIGSNMAQTALMLGLTPNVCLYDIFEPGVHGVAEEMYHCAFEGANITWTVDPAEAFKDAKYIISSGGAPRKEGMTREDLLKGNCQIAAQFGDYIKEYCPDVKHVVVIFNPADVTALTALIHSGLKPSQLTSLAALDSTRLQSNLAKEFGVPQSKVTAAYTYGGHGEAMAVFASKTLIDGTPLAEKNLSAERWAEIKHATVQGGSAIIKLRGRSSFQSPAYNAVKMIEADMGGTKFTWPAGCYVNCDECGFKNVMMAMPTVIDVAGVHFTKPEGTPEEMAELQASYEHLCKMRDEIVSLGIVPPVDEWKKSNPNL
;
A
#
# COMPACT_ATOMS: atom_id res chain seq x y z
N MET A 1 25.17 9.19 -9.37
CA MET A 1 23.73 9.06 -9.72
C MET A 1 23.01 10.38 -9.44
N LYS A 2 22.01 10.78 -10.25
CA LYS A 2 21.20 11.98 -9.92
C LYS A 2 19.99 11.53 -9.12
N TYR A 3 19.87 12.02 -7.90
CA TYR A 3 18.71 11.75 -7.02
C TYR A 3 17.59 12.78 -7.28
N LEU A 4 16.33 12.39 -6.98
CA LEU A 4 15.16 13.28 -7.11
C LEU A 4 15.14 14.34 -6.01
N THR A 5 15.52 13.97 -4.79
CA THR A 5 15.56 14.86 -3.61
C THR A 5 16.69 14.43 -2.68
N ASP A 6 17.06 15.32 -1.74
CA ASP A 6 17.98 15.00 -0.63
C ASP A 6 17.24 14.69 0.69
N GLU A 7 15.90 14.63 0.66
CA GLU A 7 15.09 14.40 1.84
C GLU A 7 15.16 12.94 2.31
N LYS A 8 15.10 12.72 3.62
CA LYS A 8 15.22 11.39 4.23
C LYS A 8 14.01 10.52 3.90
N LEU A 9 14.29 9.32 3.38
CA LEU A 9 13.36 8.21 3.23
C LEU A 9 13.59 7.19 4.35
N LEU A 10 12.57 6.93 5.15
CA LEU A 10 12.58 5.90 6.19
C LEU A 10 11.89 4.63 5.67
N ILE A 11 12.58 3.50 5.77
CA ILE A 11 12.02 2.16 5.52
C ILE A 11 11.81 1.45 6.85
N VAL A 12 10.55 1.22 7.22
CA VAL A 12 10.16 0.52 8.45
C VAL A 12 9.90 -0.96 8.14
N GLY A 13 10.45 -1.85 8.97
CA GLY A 13 10.48 -3.29 8.71
C GLY A 13 11.59 -3.67 7.72
N ALA A 14 12.70 -2.92 7.76
CA ALA A 14 13.78 -3.00 6.78
C ALA A 14 14.57 -4.31 6.84
N GLY A 15 14.62 -4.98 7.98
CA GLY A 15 15.25 -6.30 8.13
C GLY A 15 14.51 -7.42 7.43
N GLY A 16 13.25 -7.19 7.02
CA GLY A 16 12.45 -8.14 6.26
C GLY A 16 12.69 -8.09 4.75
N MET A 17 12.19 -9.12 4.03
CA MET A 17 12.37 -9.21 2.58
C MET A 17 11.71 -8.07 1.80
N ILE A 18 10.55 -7.59 2.24
CA ILE A 18 9.87 -6.47 1.60
C ILE A 18 10.70 -5.20 1.85
N GLY A 19 11.07 -4.94 3.11
CA GLY A 19 11.83 -3.75 3.50
C GLY A 19 13.17 -3.62 2.79
N SER A 20 13.96 -4.71 2.75
CA SER A 20 15.23 -4.72 2.03
C SER A 20 15.07 -4.46 0.53
N ASN A 21 14.03 -5.03 -0.10
CA ASN A 21 13.70 -4.76 -1.50
C ASN A 21 13.25 -3.31 -1.74
N MET A 22 12.53 -2.69 -0.79
CA MET A 22 12.16 -1.27 -0.88
C MET A 22 13.40 -0.38 -0.85
N ALA A 23 14.32 -0.63 0.08
CA ALA A 23 15.58 0.11 0.18
C ALA A 23 16.40 0.02 -1.11
N GLN A 24 16.62 -1.20 -1.61
CA GLN A 24 17.34 -1.43 -2.86
C GLN A 24 16.65 -0.75 -4.05
N THR A 25 15.33 -0.90 -4.18
CA THR A 25 14.57 -0.29 -5.28
C THR A 25 14.65 1.23 -5.24
N ALA A 26 14.52 1.85 -4.06
CA ALA A 26 14.61 3.30 -3.90
C ALA A 26 15.98 3.85 -4.33
N LEU A 27 17.06 3.16 -3.94
CA LEU A 27 18.42 3.52 -4.33
C LEU A 27 18.68 3.30 -5.83
N MET A 28 18.22 2.17 -6.39
CA MET A 28 18.37 1.87 -7.82
C MET A 28 17.61 2.88 -8.71
N LEU A 29 16.45 3.34 -8.29
CA LEU A 29 15.67 4.36 -9.00
C LEU A 29 16.16 5.80 -8.74
N GLY A 30 17.09 5.98 -7.79
CA GLY A 30 17.64 7.29 -7.46
C GLY A 30 16.65 8.23 -6.77
N LEU A 31 15.83 7.73 -5.87
CA LEU A 31 14.85 8.56 -5.16
C LEU A 31 15.54 9.61 -4.29
N THR A 32 16.36 9.16 -3.36
CA THR A 32 17.15 10.00 -2.45
C THR A 32 18.43 9.27 -2.05
N PRO A 33 19.52 9.99 -1.78
CA PRO A 33 20.70 9.38 -1.20
C PRO A 33 20.49 8.99 0.28
N ASN A 34 19.59 9.66 1.00
CA ASN A 34 19.41 9.54 2.43
C ASN A 34 18.34 8.50 2.78
N VAL A 35 18.74 7.23 2.89
CA VAL A 35 17.86 6.11 3.23
C VAL A 35 18.18 5.61 4.64
N CYS A 36 17.19 5.64 5.53
CA CYS A 36 17.26 5.09 6.87
C CYS A 36 16.52 3.76 6.94
N LEU A 37 17.18 2.73 7.45
CA LEU A 37 16.63 1.40 7.65
C LEU A 37 16.27 1.24 9.13
N TYR A 38 15.00 0.95 9.42
CA TYR A 38 14.54 0.73 10.79
C TYR A 38 13.85 -0.64 10.91
N ASP A 39 14.23 -1.38 11.94
CA ASP A 39 13.56 -2.60 12.36
C ASP A 39 13.78 -2.82 13.86
N ILE A 40 12.89 -3.56 14.51
CA ILE A 40 13.04 -3.94 15.93
C ILE A 40 14.03 -5.10 16.11
N PHE A 41 14.36 -5.81 15.03
CA PHE A 41 15.28 -6.95 15.02
C PHE A 41 16.65 -6.49 14.50
N GLU A 42 17.52 -6.10 15.42
CA GLU A 42 18.85 -5.51 15.16
C GLU A 42 19.70 -6.37 14.19
N PRO A 43 19.89 -7.70 14.40
CA PRO A 43 20.72 -8.47 13.48
C PRO A 43 20.19 -8.45 12.04
N GLY A 44 18.86 -8.40 11.85
CA GLY A 44 18.24 -8.37 10.54
C GLY A 44 18.49 -7.04 9.83
N VAL A 45 18.22 -5.91 10.49
CA VAL A 45 18.41 -4.58 9.86
C VAL A 45 19.88 -4.26 9.63
N HIS A 46 20.75 -4.64 10.56
CA HIS A 46 22.21 -4.48 10.41
C HIS A 46 22.71 -5.31 9.20
N GLY A 47 22.31 -6.59 9.08
CA GLY A 47 22.69 -7.42 7.94
C GLY A 47 22.22 -6.85 6.60
N VAL A 48 21.00 -6.30 6.53
CA VAL A 48 20.51 -5.61 5.32
C VAL A 48 21.33 -4.37 5.02
N ALA A 49 21.70 -3.58 6.03
CA ALA A 49 22.52 -2.39 5.84
C ALA A 49 23.90 -2.73 5.27
N GLU A 50 24.56 -3.75 5.84
CA GLU A 50 25.86 -4.25 5.32
C GLU A 50 25.75 -4.70 3.86
N GLU A 51 24.69 -5.45 3.51
CA GLU A 51 24.48 -5.89 2.14
C GLU A 51 24.23 -4.70 1.19
N MET A 52 23.51 -3.66 1.64
CA MET A 52 23.31 -2.42 0.87
C MET A 52 24.63 -1.64 0.69
N TYR A 53 25.51 -1.61 1.70
CA TYR A 53 26.84 -1.01 1.54
C TYR A 53 27.67 -1.74 0.49
N HIS A 54 27.58 -3.08 0.42
CA HIS A 54 28.27 -3.87 -0.59
C HIS A 54 27.79 -3.60 -2.04
N CYS A 55 26.57 -3.04 -2.21
CA CYS A 55 26.09 -2.59 -3.52
C CYS A 55 26.80 -1.33 -4.03
N ALA A 56 27.49 -0.60 -3.17
CA ALA A 56 28.26 0.61 -3.49
C ALA A 56 27.47 1.64 -4.31
N PHE A 57 26.22 1.90 -3.93
CA PHE A 57 25.40 2.92 -4.58
C PHE A 57 26.07 4.30 -4.50
N GLU A 58 26.31 4.89 -5.66
CA GLU A 58 27.05 6.14 -5.77
C GLU A 58 26.33 7.29 -5.04
N GLY A 59 27.03 7.89 -4.08
CA GLY A 59 26.53 9.02 -3.28
C GLY A 59 25.47 8.68 -2.25
N ALA A 60 25.14 7.40 -2.05
CA ALA A 60 24.15 7.00 -1.04
C ALA A 60 24.69 7.16 0.37
N ASN A 61 23.84 7.69 1.24
CA ASN A 61 24.01 7.76 2.69
C ASN A 61 22.98 6.84 3.33
N ILE A 62 23.37 5.60 3.59
CA ILE A 62 22.51 4.58 4.16
C ILE A 62 22.78 4.56 5.67
N THR A 63 21.73 4.66 6.46
CA THR A 63 21.81 4.52 7.92
C THR A 63 20.87 3.43 8.39
N TRP A 64 21.12 2.86 9.55
CA TRP A 64 20.22 1.90 10.17
C TRP A 64 20.17 2.10 11.68
N THR A 65 19.04 1.76 12.29
CA THR A 65 18.84 1.87 13.74
C THR A 65 17.69 0.97 14.19
N VAL A 66 17.66 0.65 15.50
CA VAL A 66 16.53 0.02 16.20
C VAL A 66 15.81 1.02 17.11
N ASP A 67 16.30 2.26 17.18
CA ASP A 67 15.69 3.33 17.96
C ASP A 67 14.69 4.11 17.10
N PRO A 68 13.37 4.10 17.45
CA PRO A 68 12.36 4.83 16.69
C PRO A 68 12.58 6.34 16.69
N ALA A 69 13.07 6.94 17.78
CA ALA A 69 13.31 8.38 17.83
C ALA A 69 14.38 8.81 16.82
N GLU A 70 15.44 8.02 16.67
CA GLU A 70 16.48 8.24 15.67
C GLU A 70 15.97 7.97 14.25
N ALA A 71 15.22 6.87 14.08
CA ALA A 71 14.70 6.46 12.77
C ALA A 71 13.76 7.52 12.18
N PHE A 72 12.76 7.96 12.94
CA PHE A 72 11.70 8.85 12.46
C PHE A 72 12.13 10.32 12.39
N LYS A 73 13.10 10.74 13.21
CA LYS A 73 13.60 12.11 13.18
C LYS A 73 13.97 12.56 11.76
N ASP A 74 13.43 13.71 11.35
CA ASP A 74 13.64 14.34 10.04
C ASP A 74 13.18 13.52 8.82
N ALA A 75 12.45 12.42 9.01
CA ALA A 75 11.88 11.64 7.90
C ALA A 75 10.82 12.47 7.17
N LYS A 76 10.95 12.60 5.85
CA LYS A 76 9.98 13.28 4.98
C LYS A 76 9.12 12.29 4.19
N TYR A 77 9.63 11.10 3.99
CA TYR A 77 8.93 10.00 3.32
C TYR A 77 9.11 8.71 4.12
N ILE A 78 8.05 7.94 4.25
CA ILE A 78 8.09 6.68 5.01
C ILE A 78 7.37 5.59 4.22
N ILE A 79 7.98 4.41 4.13
CA ILE A 79 7.31 3.20 3.68
C ILE A 79 7.39 2.16 4.80
N SER A 80 6.23 1.64 5.24
CA SER A 80 6.17 0.67 6.34
C SER A 80 5.68 -0.69 5.92
N SER A 81 6.53 -1.70 6.09
CA SER A 81 6.20 -3.13 6.06
C SER A 81 6.31 -3.79 7.44
N GLY A 82 6.33 -2.99 8.49
CA GLY A 82 6.69 -3.37 9.86
C GLY A 82 5.66 -4.21 10.63
N GLY A 83 4.69 -4.82 9.97
CA GLY A 83 3.72 -5.70 10.61
C GLY A 83 4.25 -7.10 10.89
N ALA A 84 3.64 -7.79 11.87
CA ALA A 84 3.94 -9.17 12.16
C ALA A 84 3.32 -10.10 11.10
N PRO A 85 4.06 -11.12 10.60
CA PRO A 85 3.50 -12.13 9.72
C PRO A 85 2.53 -13.04 10.49
N ARG A 86 1.54 -13.61 9.78
CA ARG A 86 0.66 -14.63 10.36
C ARG A 86 1.47 -15.86 10.74
N LYS A 87 1.41 -16.25 12.00
CA LYS A 87 2.01 -17.48 12.52
C LYS A 87 1.00 -18.63 12.50
N GLU A 88 1.50 -19.85 12.53
CA GLU A 88 0.67 -21.04 12.70
C GLU A 88 -0.14 -20.95 14.00
N GLY A 89 -1.43 -21.29 13.94
CA GLY A 89 -2.35 -21.18 15.07
C GLY A 89 -2.96 -19.81 15.31
N MET A 90 -2.49 -18.73 14.67
CA MET A 90 -3.11 -17.41 14.79
C MET A 90 -4.41 -17.33 14.01
N THR A 91 -5.45 -16.79 14.65
CA THR A 91 -6.71 -16.44 14.00
C THR A 91 -6.56 -15.19 13.14
N ARG A 92 -7.59 -14.86 12.33
CA ARG A 92 -7.63 -13.58 11.61
C ARG A 92 -7.75 -12.40 12.57
N GLU A 93 -8.50 -12.56 13.65
CA GLU A 93 -8.68 -11.55 14.69
C GLU A 93 -7.37 -11.26 15.45
N ASP A 94 -6.60 -12.29 15.81
CA ASP A 94 -5.29 -12.12 16.45
C ASP A 94 -4.34 -11.31 15.56
N LEU A 95 -4.33 -11.61 14.25
CA LEU A 95 -3.50 -10.87 13.29
C LEU A 95 -3.96 -9.41 13.13
N LEU A 96 -5.28 -9.20 13.02
CA LEU A 96 -5.87 -7.86 12.94
C LEU A 96 -5.50 -7.05 14.17
N LYS A 97 -5.79 -7.57 15.36
CA LYS A 97 -5.49 -6.92 16.63
C LYS A 97 -4.01 -6.57 16.76
N GLY A 98 -3.13 -7.54 16.55
CA GLY A 98 -1.68 -7.35 16.71
C GLY A 98 -1.14 -6.32 15.72
N ASN A 99 -1.50 -6.40 14.46
CA ASN A 99 -0.98 -5.47 13.44
C ASN A 99 -1.60 -4.08 13.55
N CYS A 100 -2.86 -3.94 14.00
CA CYS A 100 -3.42 -2.62 14.28
C CYS A 100 -2.80 -1.97 15.53
N GLN A 101 -2.40 -2.74 16.55
CA GLN A 101 -1.62 -2.20 17.68
C GLN A 101 -0.24 -1.69 17.23
N ILE A 102 0.44 -2.43 16.35
CA ILE A 102 1.69 -1.97 15.72
C ILE A 102 1.45 -0.69 14.90
N ALA A 103 0.34 -0.63 14.16
CA ALA A 103 -0.02 0.54 13.35
C ALA A 103 -0.34 1.78 14.22
N ALA A 104 -0.97 1.59 15.37
CA ALA A 104 -1.22 2.65 16.34
C ALA A 104 0.11 3.23 16.86
N GLN A 105 1.02 2.36 17.32
CA GLN A 105 2.35 2.77 17.77
C GLN A 105 3.15 3.44 16.65
N PHE A 106 3.07 2.94 15.44
CA PHE A 106 3.69 3.56 14.26
C PHE A 106 3.14 4.98 14.01
N GLY A 107 1.82 5.18 14.14
CA GLY A 107 1.19 6.49 14.06
C GLY A 107 1.66 7.44 15.17
N ASP A 108 1.78 6.93 16.39
CA ASP A 108 2.27 7.71 17.54
C ASP A 108 3.74 8.15 17.33
N TYR A 109 4.61 7.30 16.78
CA TYR A 109 5.99 7.68 16.41
C TYR A 109 6.02 8.78 15.34
N ILE A 110 5.15 8.72 14.32
CA ILE A 110 5.06 9.79 13.32
C ILE A 110 4.68 11.12 13.99
N LYS A 111 3.65 11.09 14.84
CA LYS A 111 3.16 12.27 15.55
C LYS A 111 4.22 12.90 16.44
N GLU A 112 5.02 12.09 17.10
CA GLU A 112 6.03 12.54 18.05
C GLU A 112 7.32 13.02 17.37
N TYR A 113 7.82 12.27 16.35
CA TYR A 113 9.17 12.47 15.83
C TYR A 113 9.25 13.10 14.44
N CYS A 114 8.19 13.00 13.62
CA CYS A 114 8.18 13.56 12.26
C CYS A 114 6.79 14.06 11.82
N PRO A 115 6.13 14.97 12.56
CA PRO A 115 4.77 15.43 12.26
C PRO A 115 4.65 16.16 10.92
N ASP A 116 5.76 16.55 10.32
CA ASP A 116 5.86 17.24 9.02
C ASP A 116 6.25 16.31 7.86
N VAL A 117 6.09 14.98 8.04
CA VAL A 117 6.26 13.99 6.98
C VAL A 117 5.34 14.31 5.81
N LYS A 118 5.84 14.17 4.59
CA LYS A 118 5.10 14.48 3.37
C LYS A 118 4.19 13.34 2.94
N HIS A 119 4.73 12.12 2.88
CA HIS A 119 3.96 10.96 2.48
C HIS A 119 4.40 9.69 3.20
N VAL A 120 3.40 8.91 3.62
CA VAL A 120 3.54 7.62 4.30
C VAL A 120 2.79 6.56 3.49
N VAL A 121 3.47 5.45 3.15
CA VAL A 121 2.84 4.29 2.52
C VAL A 121 2.85 3.11 3.48
N VAL A 122 1.67 2.58 3.81
CA VAL A 122 1.50 1.40 4.68
C VAL A 122 1.22 0.18 3.82
N ILE A 123 1.97 -0.91 4.03
CA ILE A 123 1.85 -2.12 3.19
C ILE A 123 1.68 -3.43 3.98
N PHE A 124 1.66 -3.39 5.30
CA PHE A 124 1.47 -4.61 6.12
C PHE A 124 -0.01 -4.87 6.40
N ASN A 125 -0.38 -6.15 6.35
CA ASN A 125 -1.77 -6.59 6.40
C ASN A 125 -2.38 -6.62 7.80
N PRO A 126 -3.70 -6.33 7.90
CA PRO A 126 -4.62 -5.90 6.84
C PRO A 126 -4.40 -4.45 6.43
N ALA A 127 -3.82 -4.21 5.24
CA ALA A 127 -3.23 -2.93 4.86
C ALA A 127 -4.18 -1.72 5.00
N ASP A 128 -5.45 -1.89 4.65
CA ASP A 128 -6.41 -0.79 4.71
C ASP A 128 -6.73 -0.39 6.16
N VAL A 129 -6.87 -1.38 7.05
CA VAL A 129 -7.22 -1.13 8.45
C VAL A 129 -6.00 -0.67 9.25
N THR A 130 -4.80 -1.20 8.95
CA THR A 130 -3.56 -0.74 9.58
C THR A 130 -3.21 0.69 9.15
N ALA A 131 -3.43 1.04 7.87
CA ALA A 131 -3.26 2.40 7.38
C ALA A 131 -4.28 3.37 8.02
N LEU A 132 -5.55 2.96 8.15
CA LEU A 132 -6.57 3.74 8.85
C LEU A 132 -6.16 3.99 10.32
N THR A 133 -5.72 2.95 11.01
CA THR A 133 -5.26 3.05 12.41
C THR A 133 -4.07 4.02 12.53
N ALA A 134 -3.07 3.88 11.67
CA ALA A 134 -1.91 4.77 11.65
C ALA A 134 -2.32 6.22 11.36
N LEU A 135 -3.26 6.45 10.45
CA LEU A 135 -3.78 7.79 10.14
C LEU A 135 -4.47 8.44 11.35
N ILE A 136 -5.31 7.69 12.07
CA ILE A 136 -6.01 8.19 13.26
C ILE A 136 -5.00 8.60 14.35
N HIS A 137 -3.95 7.82 14.57
CA HIS A 137 -2.95 8.07 15.60
C HIS A 137 -1.92 9.13 15.23
N SER A 138 -1.54 9.23 13.95
CA SER A 138 -0.44 10.10 13.49
C SER A 138 -0.75 11.59 13.48
N GLY A 139 -2.03 11.97 13.42
CA GLY A 139 -2.43 13.36 13.24
C GLY A 139 -2.16 13.91 11.84
N LEU A 140 -1.79 13.07 10.89
CA LEU A 140 -1.55 13.47 9.48
C LEU A 140 -2.85 13.84 8.77
N LYS A 141 -2.72 14.62 7.69
CA LYS A 141 -3.83 14.84 6.76
C LYS A 141 -4.08 13.55 5.96
N PRO A 142 -5.34 13.28 5.56
CA PRO A 142 -5.66 12.12 4.73
C PRO A 142 -4.81 11.98 3.46
N SER A 143 -4.41 13.10 2.85
CA SER A 143 -3.56 13.11 1.64
C SER A 143 -2.08 12.76 1.90
N GLN A 144 -1.65 12.62 3.16
CA GLN A 144 -0.27 12.30 3.52
C GLN A 144 -0.06 10.82 3.84
N LEU A 145 -1.13 10.00 3.87
CA LEU A 145 -1.01 8.58 4.19
C LEU A 145 -1.87 7.74 3.26
N THR A 146 -1.27 6.72 2.66
CA THR A 146 -1.91 5.77 1.75
C THR A 146 -1.62 4.33 2.16
N SER A 147 -2.50 3.39 1.76
CA SER A 147 -2.17 1.96 1.74
C SER A 147 -1.81 1.50 0.32
N LEU A 148 -1.03 0.42 0.23
CA LEU A 148 -0.69 -0.19 -1.04
C LEU A 148 -1.83 -1.07 -1.55
N ALA A 149 -2.47 -0.67 -2.65
CA ALA A 149 -3.51 -1.44 -3.34
C ALA A 149 -3.18 -1.72 -4.81
N ALA A 150 -2.26 -0.98 -5.42
CA ALA A 150 -1.89 -1.09 -6.84
C ALA A 150 -1.54 -2.51 -7.30
N LEU A 151 -1.00 -3.33 -6.40
CA LEU A 151 -0.61 -4.70 -6.67
C LEU A 151 -1.76 -5.56 -7.21
N ASP A 152 -2.97 -5.34 -6.75
CA ASP A 152 -4.13 -6.10 -7.19
C ASP A 152 -4.52 -5.75 -8.64
N SER A 153 -4.47 -4.48 -8.98
CA SER A 153 -4.68 -4.01 -10.36
C SER A 153 -3.59 -4.52 -11.31
N THR A 154 -2.32 -4.52 -10.89
CA THR A 154 -1.23 -5.05 -11.72
C THR A 154 -1.32 -6.58 -11.90
N ARG A 155 -1.93 -7.32 -10.96
CA ARG A 155 -2.26 -8.74 -11.12
C ARG A 155 -3.34 -8.93 -12.19
N LEU A 156 -4.41 -8.13 -12.15
CA LEU A 156 -5.46 -8.15 -13.19
C LEU A 156 -4.87 -7.86 -14.56
N GLN A 157 -4.08 -6.79 -14.67
CA GLN A 157 -3.36 -6.43 -15.89
C GLN A 157 -2.51 -7.60 -16.42
N SER A 158 -1.73 -8.24 -15.54
CA SER A 158 -0.88 -9.37 -15.91
C SER A 158 -1.67 -10.59 -16.39
N ASN A 159 -2.79 -10.90 -15.72
CA ASN A 159 -3.64 -12.03 -16.09
C ASN A 159 -4.29 -11.80 -17.46
N LEU A 160 -4.80 -10.60 -17.71
CA LEU A 160 -5.36 -10.22 -19.03
C LEU A 160 -4.28 -10.20 -20.11
N ALA A 161 -3.11 -9.69 -19.83
CA ALA A 161 -1.98 -9.70 -20.78
C ALA A 161 -1.60 -11.12 -21.22
N LYS A 162 -1.56 -12.06 -20.27
CA LYS A 162 -1.30 -13.48 -20.54
C LYS A 162 -2.43 -14.11 -21.34
N GLU A 163 -3.69 -13.81 -21.00
CA GLU A 163 -4.86 -14.34 -21.70
C GLU A 163 -4.86 -13.98 -23.19
N PHE A 164 -4.54 -12.74 -23.49
CA PHE A 164 -4.56 -12.24 -24.87
C PHE A 164 -3.21 -12.29 -25.58
N GLY A 165 -2.15 -12.80 -24.95
CA GLY A 165 -0.81 -12.91 -25.52
C GLY A 165 -0.18 -11.58 -25.88
N VAL A 166 -0.46 -10.51 -25.13
CA VAL A 166 0.06 -9.16 -25.35
C VAL A 166 1.00 -8.72 -24.21
N PRO A 167 1.89 -7.76 -24.46
CA PRO A 167 2.65 -7.12 -23.37
C PRO A 167 1.71 -6.45 -22.35
N GLN A 168 2.10 -6.43 -21.06
CA GLN A 168 1.32 -5.78 -20.01
C GLN A 168 0.98 -4.32 -20.33
N SER A 169 1.89 -3.58 -20.96
CA SER A 169 1.69 -2.18 -21.37
C SER A 169 0.55 -1.98 -22.38
N LYS A 170 0.09 -3.06 -23.03
CA LYS A 170 -1.04 -3.05 -23.93
C LYS A 170 -2.40 -3.33 -23.27
N VAL A 171 -2.37 -3.60 -21.96
CA VAL A 171 -3.58 -3.71 -21.14
C VAL A 171 -3.69 -2.45 -20.29
N THR A 172 -4.70 -1.62 -20.54
CA THR A 172 -4.91 -0.35 -19.86
C THR A 172 -6.28 -0.32 -19.17
N ALA A 173 -6.43 0.50 -18.14
CA ALA A 173 -7.65 0.64 -17.35
C ALA A 173 -8.18 -0.68 -16.75
N ALA A 174 -7.29 -1.60 -16.42
CA ALA A 174 -7.59 -2.81 -15.66
C ALA A 174 -7.36 -2.52 -14.17
N TYR A 175 -8.41 -2.22 -13.42
CA TYR A 175 -8.30 -1.73 -12.06
C TYR A 175 -9.03 -2.61 -11.04
N THR A 176 -8.60 -2.52 -9.80
CA THR A 176 -9.30 -3.05 -8.64
C THR A 176 -9.47 -1.93 -7.61
N TYR A 177 -10.63 -1.85 -6.99
CA TYR A 177 -10.95 -0.85 -5.98
C TYR A 177 -11.47 -1.52 -4.71
N GLY A 178 -11.68 -0.73 -3.65
CA GLY A 178 -12.16 -1.26 -2.37
C GLY A 178 -11.04 -1.79 -1.48
N GLY A 179 -11.31 -2.85 -0.71
CA GLY A 179 -10.36 -3.48 0.20
C GLY A 179 -9.33 -4.33 -0.52
N HIS A 180 -8.09 -4.32 -0.01
CA HIS A 180 -7.03 -5.19 -0.50
C HIS A 180 -7.33 -6.67 -0.19
N GLY A 181 -6.99 -7.57 -1.11
CA GLY A 181 -7.14 -9.02 -0.96
C GLY A 181 -8.50 -9.55 -1.42
N GLU A 182 -9.10 -10.46 -0.66
CA GLU A 182 -10.33 -11.17 -1.08
C GLU A 182 -11.55 -10.24 -1.26
N ALA A 183 -11.54 -9.07 -0.63
CA ALA A 183 -12.63 -8.11 -0.68
C ALA A 183 -12.50 -7.08 -1.83
N MET A 184 -11.50 -7.19 -2.71
CA MET A 184 -11.35 -6.26 -3.83
C MET A 184 -12.51 -6.36 -4.81
N ALA A 185 -12.94 -5.22 -5.35
CA ALA A 185 -13.85 -5.12 -6.48
C ALA A 185 -13.07 -4.99 -7.80
N VAL A 186 -13.39 -5.80 -8.79
CA VAL A 186 -12.67 -5.83 -10.07
C VAL A 186 -13.41 -4.98 -11.10
N PHE A 187 -12.74 -3.92 -11.57
CA PHE A 187 -13.25 -2.96 -12.55
C PHE A 187 -12.54 -3.15 -13.88
N ALA A 188 -13.22 -3.77 -14.82
CA ALA A 188 -12.70 -4.08 -16.15
C ALA A 188 -13.57 -3.59 -17.30
N SER A 189 -14.71 -2.95 -17.02
CA SER A 189 -15.64 -2.44 -18.06
C SER A 189 -15.00 -1.40 -18.99
N LYS A 190 -13.98 -0.67 -18.49
CA LYS A 190 -13.22 0.32 -19.27
C LYS A 190 -11.87 -0.22 -19.77
N THR A 191 -11.58 -1.51 -19.55
CA THR A 191 -10.28 -2.10 -19.92
C THR A 191 -10.13 -2.18 -21.43
N LEU A 192 -8.94 -1.77 -21.91
CA LEU A 192 -8.54 -1.92 -23.31
C LEU A 192 -7.41 -2.96 -23.42
N ILE A 193 -7.51 -3.82 -24.41
CA ILE A 193 -6.49 -4.80 -24.80
C ILE A 193 -5.95 -4.40 -26.18
N ASP A 194 -4.74 -3.88 -26.22
CA ASP A 194 -4.11 -3.32 -27.43
C ASP A 194 -5.03 -2.31 -28.15
N GLY A 195 -5.64 -1.41 -27.38
CA GLY A 195 -6.54 -0.35 -27.85
C GLY A 195 -7.99 -0.80 -28.15
N THR A 196 -8.31 -2.10 -28.05
CA THR A 196 -9.67 -2.63 -28.25
C THR A 196 -10.35 -2.84 -26.89
N PRO A 197 -11.61 -2.42 -26.68
CA PRO A 197 -12.36 -2.69 -25.46
C PRO A 197 -12.42 -4.20 -25.13
N LEU A 198 -12.23 -4.54 -23.85
CA LEU A 198 -12.33 -5.93 -23.38
C LEU A 198 -13.68 -6.55 -23.74
N ALA A 199 -14.76 -5.78 -23.69
CA ALA A 199 -16.12 -6.24 -24.07
C ALA A 199 -16.25 -6.68 -25.53
N GLU A 200 -15.35 -6.24 -26.41
CA GLU A 200 -15.32 -6.63 -27.83
C GLU A 200 -14.40 -7.84 -28.07
N LYS A 201 -13.71 -8.32 -27.05
CA LYS A 201 -12.88 -9.53 -27.13
C LYS A 201 -13.74 -10.78 -26.88
N ASN A 202 -13.42 -11.85 -27.57
CA ASN A 202 -14.09 -13.15 -27.41
C ASN A 202 -13.66 -13.83 -26.11
N LEU A 203 -14.11 -13.29 -24.97
CA LEU A 203 -13.85 -13.84 -23.64
C LEU A 203 -15.15 -14.40 -23.08
N SER A 204 -15.20 -15.73 -22.82
CA SER A 204 -16.39 -16.32 -22.22
C SER A 204 -16.58 -15.90 -20.77
N ALA A 205 -17.83 -15.97 -20.28
CA ALA A 205 -18.13 -15.64 -18.89
C ALA A 205 -17.37 -16.54 -17.90
N GLU A 206 -17.21 -17.82 -18.23
CA GLU A 206 -16.46 -18.79 -17.42
C GLU A 206 -14.97 -18.38 -17.36
N ARG A 207 -14.38 -18.03 -18.51
CA ARG A 207 -12.98 -17.62 -18.57
C ARG A 207 -12.76 -16.30 -17.84
N TRP A 208 -13.69 -15.36 -17.96
CA TRP A 208 -13.66 -14.14 -17.18
C TRP A 208 -13.70 -14.41 -15.67
N ALA A 209 -14.57 -15.32 -15.21
CA ALA A 209 -14.64 -15.71 -13.80
C ALA A 209 -13.32 -16.32 -13.30
N GLU A 210 -12.64 -17.15 -14.12
CA GLU A 210 -11.32 -17.69 -13.80
C GLU A 210 -10.26 -16.60 -13.67
N ILE A 211 -10.24 -15.59 -14.55
CA ILE A 211 -9.31 -14.45 -14.50
C ILE A 211 -9.54 -13.61 -13.23
N LYS A 212 -10.80 -13.31 -12.91
CA LYS A 212 -11.16 -12.62 -11.66
C LYS A 212 -10.67 -13.42 -10.45
N HIS A 213 -10.98 -14.70 -10.41
CA HIS A 213 -10.53 -15.56 -9.31
C HIS A 213 -9.00 -15.60 -9.16
N ALA A 214 -8.29 -15.77 -10.29
CA ALA A 214 -6.81 -15.76 -10.29
C ALA A 214 -6.23 -14.42 -9.84
N THR A 215 -6.90 -13.31 -10.10
CA THR A 215 -6.50 -11.98 -9.64
C THR A 215 -6.66 -11.87 -8.12
N VAL A 216 -7.81 -12.21 -7.59
CA VAL A 216 -8.12 -12.20 -6.14
C VAL A 216 -7.18 -13.15 -5.38
N GLN A 217 -6.94 -14.35 -5.90
CA GLN A 217 -6.08 -15.37 -5.29
C GLN A 217 -4.59 -15.22 -5.62
N GLY A 218 -4.19 -14.14 -6.28
CA GLY A 218 -2.80 -13.95 -6.73
C GLY A 218 -1.75 -14.03 -5.61
N GLY A 219 -2.09 -13.54 -4.40
CA GLY A 219 -1.23 -13.67 -3.22
C GLY A 219 -1.03 -15.12 -2.79
N SER A 220 -2.12 -15.87 -2.68
CA SER A 220 -2.10 -17.30 -2.32
C SER A 220 -1.36 -18.14 -3.35
N ALA A 221 -1.51 -17.82 -4.64
CA ALA A 221 -0.80 -18.49 -5.72
C ALA A 221 0.74 -18.31 -5.60
N ILE A 222 1.21 -17.11 -5.29
CA ILE A 222 2.65 -16.87 -5.06
C ILE A 222 3.16 -17.63 -3.84
N ILE A 223 2.39 -17.70 -2.76
CA ILE A 223 2.77 -18.49 -1.58
C ILE A 223 2.94 -19.97 -1.94
N LYS A 224 2.01 -20.55 -2.70
CA LYS A 224 2.11 -21.94 -3.17
C LYS A 224 3.35 -22.19 -4.03
N LEU A 225 3.71 -21.25 -4.90
CA LEU A 225 4.88 -21.38 -5.80
C LEU A 225 6.21 -21.14 -5.09
N ARG A 226 6.28 -20.23 -4.12
CA ARG A 226 7.54 -19.76 -3.53
C ARG A 226 7.74 -20.18 -2.07
N GLY A 227 6.74 -20.78 -1.42
CA GLY A 227 6.76 -21.07 0.02
C GLY A 227 6.70 -19.83 0.93
N ARG A 228 6.42 -18.64 0.36
CA ARG A 228 6.39 -17.37 1.08
C ARG A 228 5.59 -16.30 0.32
N SER A 229 5.17 -15.26 1.03
CA SER A 229 4.44 -14.14 0.46
C SER A 229 5.25 -13.36 -0.60
N SER A 230 4.54 -12.64 -1.47
CA SER A 230 5.15 -11.67 -2.40
C SER A 230 5.96 -10.63 -1.65
N PHE A 231 7.11 -10.22 -2.18
CA PHE A 231 7.92 -9.15 -1.62
C PHE A 231 8.44 -8.17 -2.69
N GLN A 232 8.77 -8.66 -3.89
CA GLN A 232 9.29 -7.80 -4.97
C GLN A 232 8.23 -6.83 -5.50
N SER A 233 7.04 -7.33 -5.85
CA SER A 233 5.98 -6.49 -6.42
C SER A 233 5.39 -5.49 -5.41
N PRO A 234 5.11 -5.83 -4.13
CA PRO A 234 4.68 -4.82 -3.18
C PRO A 234 5.77 -3.78 -2.89
N ALA A 235 7.04 -4.18 -2.78
CA ALA A 235 8.15 -3.25 -2.59
C ALA A 235 8.28 -2.27 -3.75
N TYR A 236 8.27 -2.77 -4.99
CA TYR A 236 8.36 -1.93 -6.19
C TYR A 236 7.21 -0.91 -6.26
N ASN A 237 5.95 -1.36 -6.10
CA ASN A 237 4.80 -0.46 -6.19
C ASN A 237 4.79 0.60 -5.09
N ALA A 238 5.15 0.24 -3.85
CA ALA A 238 5.22 1.20 -2.74
C ALA A 238 6.31 2.27 -2.97
N VAL A 239 7.47 1.87 -3.48
CA VAL A 239 8.55 2.81 -3.85
C VAL A 239 8.12 3.73 -4.99
N LYS A 240 7.37 3.21 -5.98
CA LYS A 240 6.83 4.02 -7.09
C LYS A 240 5.81 5.07 -6.62
N MET A 241 5.06 4.80 -5.55
CA MET A 241 4.17 5.79 -4.94
C MET A 241 4.96 6.96 -4.35
N ILE A 242 6.02 6.67 -3.61
CA ILE A 242 6.91 7.69 -3.04
C ILE A 242 7.72 8.42 -4.13
N GLU A 243 8.22 7.71 -5.13
CA GLU A 243 8.91 8.31 -6.28
C GLU A 243 8.07 9.41 -6.93
N ALA A 244 6.78 9.16 -7.12
CA ALA A 244 5.87 10.12 -7.75
C ALA A 244 5.72 11.41 -6.93
N ASP A 245 5.61 11.31 -5.62
CA ASP A 245 5.55 12.47 -4.72
C ASP A 245 6.89 13.23 -4.65
N MET A 246 8.01 12.52 -4.77
CA MET A 246 9.35 13.12 -4.85
C MET A 246 9.64 13.81 -6.21
N GLY A 247 8.71 13.81 -7.15
CA GLY A 247 8.89 14.45 -8.47
C GLY A 247 9.36 13.52 -9.57
N GLY A 248 9.29 12.22 -9.37
CA GLY A 248 9.52 11.22 -10.40
C GLY A 248 8.30 11.01 -11.31
N THR A 249 8.16 9.80 -11.82
CA THR A 249 7.04 9.44 -12.71
C THR A 249 5.71 9.44 -11.94
N LYS A 250 4.73 10.17 -12.45
CA LYS A 250 3.37 10.20 -11.89
C LYS A 250 2.82 8.79 -11.69
N PHE A 251 2.26 8.52 -10.50
CA PHE A 251 1.64 7.25 -10.18
C PHE A 251 0.13 7.34 -10.39
N THR A 252 -0.43 6.43 -11.18
CA THR A 252 -1.84 6.45 -11.58
C THR A 252 -2.58 5.13 -11.33
N TRP A 253 -1.97 4.23 -10.57
CA TRP A 253 -2.63 3.01 -10.12
C TRP A 253 -3.49 3.29 -8.88
N PRO A 254 -4.56 2.49 -8.66
CA PRO A 254 -5.33 2.58 -7.43
C PRO A 254 -4.46 2.49 -6.18
N ALA A 255 -4.69 3.38 -5.23
CA ALA A 255 -4.07 3.35 -3.92
C ALA A 255 -5.14 3.46 -2.84
N GLY A 256 -4.87 2.88 -1.67
CA GLY A 256 -5.75 3.04 -0.53
C GLY A 256 -5.68 4.47 0.00
N CYS A 257 -6.80 5.15 -0.03
CA CYS A 257 -7.00 6.52 0.45
C CYS A 257 -8.04 6.52 1.57
N TYR A 258 -7.90 7.43 2.51
CA TYR A 258 -8.97 7.68 3.47
C TYR A 258 -10.15 8.34 2.77
N VAL A 259 -11.31 7.68 2.82
CA VAL A 259 -12.53 8.14 2.18
C VAL A 259 -13.55 8.53 3.24
N ASN A 260 -13.94 9.79 3.21
CA ASN A 260 -15.07 10.36 3.95
C ASN A 260 -15.79 11.33 3.01
N CYS A 261 -16.56 10.78 2.06
CA CYS A 261 -17.08 11.49 0.90
C CYS A 261 -18.57 11.17 0.71
N ASP A 262 -19.42 12.16 0.85
CA ASP A 262 -20.86 12.02 0.64
C ASP A 262 -21.22 11.69 -0.81
N GLU A 263 -20.53 12.31 -1.77
CA GLU A 263 -20.76 12.10 -3.21
C GLU A 263 -20.37 10.69 -3.65
N CYS A 264 -19.35 10.10 -3.00
CA CYS A 264 -18.92 8.72 -3.25
C CYS A 264 -19.82 7.69 -2.57
N GLY A 265 -20.53 8.07 -1.51
CA GLY A 265 -21.32 7.17 -0.67
C GLY A 265 -20.50 6.36 0.34
N PHE A 266 -19.20 6.63 0.49
CA PHE A 266 -18.28 5.91 1.37
C PHE A 266 -17.74 6.83 2.47
N LYS A 267 -17.72 6.33 3.71
CA LYS A 267 -17.33 7.14 4.88
C LYS A 267 -16.42 6.39 5.83
N ASN A 268 -15.41 7.11 6.33
CA ASN A 268 -14.59 6.70 7.47
C ASN A 268 -13.91 5.33 7.28
N VAL A 269 -13.36 5.09 6.09
CA VAL A 269 -12.57 3.89 5.76
C VAL A 269 -11.34 4.27 4.95
N MET A 270 -10.33 3.44 5.01
CA MET A 270 -9.24 3.42 4.04
C MET A 270 -9.60 2.38 2.97
N MET A 271 -9.58 2.75 1.70
CA MET A 271 -9.91 1.84 0.59
C MET A 271 -9.23 2.28 -0.71
N ALA A 272 -8.98 1.32 -1.59
CA ALA A 272 -8.44 1.61 -2.91
C ALA A 272 -9.44 2.42 -3.75
N MET A 273 -8.96 3.55 -4.27
CA MET A 273 -9.70 4.50 -5.10
C MET A 273 -8.93 4.78 -6.40
N PRO A 274 -9.60 5.30 -7.45
CA PRO A 274 -8.90 5.89 -8.58
C PRO A 274 -8.00 7.02 -8.10
N THR A 275 -6.69 6.82 -8.15
CA THR A 275 -5.72 7.69 -7.47
C THR A 275 -4.69 8.24 -8.46
N VAL A 276 -4.28 9.47 -8.22
CA VAL A 276 -3.11 10.10 -8.83
C VAL A 276 -2.21 10.59 -7.72
N ILE A 277 -0.93 10.21 -7.78
CA ILE A 277 0.12 10.73 -6.90
C ILE A 277 1.15 11.45 -7.78
N ASP A 278 1.46 12.67 -7.42
CA ASP A 278 2.53 13.49 -8.01
C ASP A 278 3.01 14.52 -6.97
N VAL A 279 3.85 15.47 -7.37
CA VAL A 279 4.38 16.52 -6.48
C VAL A 279 3.34 17.38 -5.77
N ALA A 280 2.08 17.34 -6.21
CA ALA A 280 0.97 18.00 -5.53
C ALA A 280 0.35 17.11 -4.42
N GLY A 281 0.88 15.91 -4.22
CA GLY A 281 0.44 14.93 -3.24
C GLY A 281 -0.54 13.89 -3.79
N VAL A 282 -1.34 13.32 -2.92
CA VAL A 282 -2.30 12.25 -3.22
C VAL A 282 -3.68 12.81 -3.51
N HIS A 283 -4.22 12.49 -4.68
CA HIS A 283 -5.56 12.86 -5.10
C HIS A 283 -6.33 11.63 -5.55
N PHE A 284 -7.59 11.50 -5.16
CA PHE A 284 -8.47 10.46 -5.66
C PHE A 284 -9.78 11.02 -6.21
N THR A 285 -10.44 10.24 -7.04
CA THR A 285 -11.74 10.56 -7.61
C THR A 285 -12.74 9.44 -7.32
N LYS A 286 -14.03 9.73 -7.53
CA LYS A 286 -15.08 8.72 -7.42
C LYS A 286 -14.86 7.62 -8.46
N PRO A 287 -14.93 6.33 -8.08
CA PRO A 287 -14.92 5.23 -9.03
C PRO A 287 -16.17 5.27 -9.92
N GLU A 288 -15.99 4.94 -11.19
CA GLU A 288 -17.07 4.79 -12.16
C GLU A 288 -17.00 3.42 -12.82
N GLY A 289 -18.06 2.66 -12.77
CA GLY A 289 -18.17 1.32 -13.32
C GLY A 289 -19.60 0.96 -13.70
N THR A 290 -19.80 -0.30 -14.12
CA THR A 290 -21.13 -0.84 -14.33
C THR A 290 -21.88 -1.00 -13.00
N PRO A 291 -23.22 -1.19 -13.02
CA PRO A 291 -23.97 -1.46 -11.78
C PRO A 291 -23.40 -2.64 -10.99
N GLU A 292 -22.93 -3.68 -11.67
CA GLU A 292 -22.34 -4.88 -11.05
C GLU A 292 -21.01 -4.56 -10.40
N GLU A 293 -20.12 -3.82 -11.07
CA GLU A 293 -18.83 -3.36 -10.51
C GLU A 293 -19.05 -2.46 -9.29
N MET A 294 -20.02 -1.56 -9.36
CA MET A 294 -20.38 -0.70 -8.23
C MET A 294 -21.00 -1.49 -7.06
N ALA A 295 -21.75 -2.56 -7.34
CA ALA A 295 -22.28 -3.45 -6.30
C ALA A 295 -21.15 -4.25 -5.61
N GLU A 296 -20.14 -4.72 -6.36
CA GLU A 296 -18.93 -5.34 -5.80
C GLU A 296 -18.18 -4.36 -4.90
N LEU A 297 -18.04 -3.10 -5.34
CA LEU A 297 -17.39 -2.05 -4.56
C LEU A 297 -18.15 -1.73 -3.27
N GLN A 298 -19.48 -1.69 -3.33
CA GLN A 298 -20.32 -1.50 -2.15
C GLN A 298 -20.13 -2.64 -1.13
N ALA A 299 -20.11 -3.90 -1.59
CA ALA A 299 -19.86 -5.06 -0.74
C ALA A 299 -18.45 -5.00 -0.09
N SER A 300 -17.46 -4.56 -0.87
CA SER A 300 -16.09 -4.33 -0.38
C SER A 300 -16.04 -3.26 0.72
N TYR A 301 -16.72 -2.14 0.51
CA TYR A 301 -16.85 -1.07 1.50
C TYR A 301 -17.50 -1.56 2.80
N GLU A 302 -18.60 -2.33 2.70
CA GLU A 302 -19.28 -2.91 3.86
C GLU A 302 -18.37 -3.86 4.65
N HIS A 303 -17.52 -4.62 3.96
CA HIS A 303 -16.49 -5.45 4.60
C HIS A 303 -15.48 -4.60 5.37
N LEU A 304 -14.98 -3.50 4.77
CA LEU A 304 -14.06 -2.58 5.44
C LEU A 304 -14.70 -1.89 6.65
N CYS A 305 -15.99 -1.54 6.57
CA CYS A 305 -16.73 -1.01 7.71
C CYS A 305 -16.76 -2.00 8.88
N LYS A 306 -16.99 -3.29 8.63
CA LYS A 306 -16.95 -4.33 9.66
C LYS A 306 -15.58 -4.42 10.32
N MET A 307 -14.50 -4.40 9.54
CA MET A 307 -13.14 -4.42 10.08
C MET A 307 -12.81 -3.16 10.89
N ARG A 308 -13.25 -1.99 10.42
CA ARG A 308 -13.14 -0.73 11.17
C ARG A 308 -13.86 -0.82 12.51
N ASP A 309 -15.10 -1.29 12.52
CA ASP A 309 -15.91 -1.41 13.72
C ASP A 309 -15.34 -2.44 14.71
N GLU A 310 -14.66 -3.48 14.18
CA GLU A 310 -13.92 -4.45 14.99
C GLU A 310 -12.74 -3.80 15.74
N ILE A 311 -11.89 -3.00 15.06
CA ILE A 311 -10.79 -2.31 15.75
C ILE A 311 -11.26 -1.24 16.76
N VAL A 312 -12.43 -0.64 16.53
CA VAL A 312 -13.10 0.23 17.52
C VAL A 312 -13.53 -0.61 18.73
N SER A 313 -14.21 -1.75 18.51
CA SER A 313 -14.65 -2.63 19.58
C SER A 313 -13.51 -3.20 20.42
N LEU A 314 -12.35 -3.42 19.81
CA LEU A 314 -11.12 -3.85 20.48
C LEU A 314 -10.41 -2.70 21.24
N GLY A 315 -10.90 -1.47 21.15
CA GLY A 315 -10.32 -0.29 21.80
C GLY A 315 -8.96 0.14 21.22
N ILE A 316 -8.64 -0.28 20.01
CA ILE A 316 -7.37 0.11 19.31
C ILE A 316 -7.47 1.53 18.80
N VAL A 317 -8.63 1.90 18.28
CA VAL A 317 -8.97 3.27 17.89
C VAL A 317 -10.24 3.70 18.63
N PRO A 318 -10.43 5.00 18.92
CA PRO A 318 -11.65 5.49 19.55
C PRO A 318 -12.88 5.30 18.64
N PRO A 319 -14.12 5.48 19.17
CA PRO A 319 -15.33 5.56 18.36
C PRO A 319 -15.20 6.59 17.23
N VAL A 320 -15.87 6.34 16.10
CA VAL A 320 -15.71 7.14 14.86
C VAL A 320 -15.99 8.64 15.07
N ASP A 321 -16.97 8.99 15.90
CA ASP A 321 -17.33 10.36 16.24
C ASP A 321 -16.27 11.07 17.11
N GLU A 322 -15.33 10.31 17.67
CA GLU A 322 -14.23 10.84 18.46
C GLU A 322 -12.90 10.96 17.70
N TRP A 323 -12.81 10.47 16.46
CA TRP A 323 -11.54 10.47 15.71
C TRP A 323 -10.91 11.85 15.57
N LYS A 324 -11.73 12.89 15.43
CA LYS A 324 -11.24 14.29 15.37
C LYS A 324 -10.54 14.76 16.64
N LYS A 325 -10.74 14.08 17.78
CA LYS A 325 -9.98 14.36 19.01
C LYS A 325 -8.54 13.83 18.91
N SER A 326 -8.36 12.68 18.25
CA SER A 326 -7.04 12.06 18.03
C SER A 326 -6.32 12.68 16.83
N ASN A 327 -7.05 12.89 15.74
CA ASN A 327 -6.56 13.52 14.51
C ASN A 327 -7.56 14.58 14.01
N PRO A 328 -7.28 15.87 14.25
CA PRO A 328 -8.16 16.98 13.84
C PRO A 328 -8.37 17.12 12.33
N ASN A 329 -7.56 16.44 11.50
CA ASN A 329 -7.63 16.50 10.05
C ASN A 329 -8.64 15.52 9.41
N LEU A 330 -9.30 14.66 10.23
CA LEU A 330 -10.31 13.69 9.78
C LEU A 330 -11.73 14.28 9.71
#